data_a6ad5563f5b9a0ec97f573f567d070ef
#
_entry.id   a6ad5563f5b9a0ec97f573f567d070ef
#
_cell.length_a   1.000
_cell.length_b   1.000
_cell.length_c   1.000
_cell.angle_alpha   90.00
_cell.angle_beta   90.00
_cell.angle_gamma   90.00
#
_symmetry.space_group_name_H-M   'P 1'
#
loop_
_entity.id
_entity.type
_entity.pdbx_description
1 polymer ?
#
loop_
_entity_poly.entity_id
_entity_poly.type
_entity_poly.pdbx_seq_one_letter_code
_entity_poly.pdbx_strand_id
1 'polypeptide(L)'
;MMVHTFSALGQYLAADVNSGAVHVLDRLTYDLLNLLDGPIGEGRGVPPELLEKLPQYDPAQVRDAWEELRELQDAGLLFTTDEYIDPEAAMALPKAAVIKALCLHVSHDCNLRCRYCFASTGDFGTGHRMTMDFETAKKAIDFVV
;
A
#
# COMPACT_ATOMS: atom_id res chain seq x y z
N MET A 1 9.81 6.05 -9.14
CA MET A 1 10.15 4.67 -8.72
C MET A 1 9.03 4.17 -7.82
N MET A 2 8.45 3.02 -8.16
CA MET A 2 7.27 2.48 -7.47
C MET A 2 7.62 1.52 -6.32
N VAL A 3 8.91 1.19 -6.18
CA VAL A 3 9.44 0.34 -5.09
C VAL A 3 10.25 1.22 -4.13
N HIS A 4 9.90 1.16 -2.85
CA HIS A 4 10.63 1.83 -1.77
C HIS A 4 11.42 0.82 -0.94
N THR A 5 12.72 1.04 -0.85
CA THR A 5 13.61 0.26 0.03
C THR A 5 13.90 1.04 1.31
N PHE A 6 13.84 0.39 2.44
CA PHE A 6 14.13 0.98 3.75
C PHE A 6 14.59 -0.07 4.75
N SER A 7 15.12 0.36 5.89
CA SER A 7 15.44 -0.53 6.99
C SER A 7 14.62 -0.17 8.23
N ALA A 8 14.05 -1.19 8.88
CA ALA A 8 13.30 -1.04 10.11
C ALA A 8 13.48 -2.28 10.99
N LEU A 9 13.51 -2.09 12.30
CA LEU A 9 13.62 -3.18 13.30
C LEU A 9 14.79 -4.15 13.03
N GLY A 10 15.89 -3.65 12.47
CA GLY A 10 17.07 -4.45 12.15
C GLY A 10 16.93 -5.31 10.89
N GLN A 11 15.89 -5.11 10.09
CA GLN A 11 15.65 -5.80 8.82
C GLN A 11 15.73 -4.83 7.64
N TYR A 12 16.03 -5.35 6.45
CA TYR A 12 15.93 -4.65 5.18
C TYR A 12 14.61 -4.99 4.52
N LEU A 13 13.93 -3.99 4.00
CA LEU A 13 12.59 -4.11 3.50
C LEU A 13 12.47 -3.44 2.12
N ALA A 14 11.62 -4.01 1.27
CA ALA A 14 11.14 -3.37 0.04
C ALA A 14 9.62 -3.37 0.03
N ALA A 15 9.02 -2.22 -0.28
CA ALA A 15 7.59 -2.08 -0.45
C ALA A 15 7.29 -1.68 -1.90
N ASP A 16 6.50 -2.48 -2.59
CA ASP A 16 5.92 -2.11 -3.87
C ASP A 16 4.62 -1.34 -3.62
N VAL A 17 4.59 -0.09 -4.07
CA VAL A 17 3.49 0.84 -3.73
C VAL A 17 2.17 0.47 -4.39
N ASN A 18 2.22 -0.11 -5.59
CA ASN A 18 1.01 -0.38 -6.35
C ASN A 18 0.37 -1.71 -5.95
N SER A 19 1.16 -2.78 -5.80
CA SER A 19 0.64 -4.06 -5.33
C SER A 19 0.36 -4.07 -3.82
N GLY A 20 1.02 -3.17 -3.05
CA GLY A 20 1.00 -3.17 -1.59
C GLY A 20 1.84 -4.30 -0.97
N ALA A 21 2.62 -5.03 -1.78
CA ALA A 21 3.49 -6.09 -1.28
C ALA A 21 4.67 -5.52 -0.50
N VAL A 22 5.02 -6.18 0.61
CA VAL A 22 6.20 -5.85 1.43
C VAL A 22 7.06 -7.09 1.58
N HIS A 23 8.33 -6.98 1.19
CA HIS A 23 9.30 -8.06 1.20
C HIS A 23 10.37 -7.80 2.26
N VAL A 24 10.72 -8.84 3.01
CA VAL A 24 11.90 -8.84 3.88
C VAL A 24 13.07 -9.34 3.04
N LEU A 25 14.13 -8.56 2.97
CA LEU A 25 15.29 -8.81 2.13
C LEU A 25 16.52 -9.13 2.99
N ASP A 26 17.45 -9.90 2.44
CA ASP A 26 18.79 -9.95 2.95
C ASP A 26 19.58 -8.69 2.50
N ARG A 27 20.78 -8.56 2.99
CA ARG A 27 21.62 -7.38 2.69
C ARG A 27 22.02 -7.31 1.23
N LEU A 28 22.32 -8.45 0.60
CA LEU A 28 22.70 -8.50 -0.81
C LEU A 28 21.55 -8.05 -1.70
N THR A 29 20.37 -8.65 -1.51
CA THR A 29 19.16 -8.33 -2.29
C THR A 29 18.75 -6.88 -2.12
N TYR A 30 18.89 -6.34 -0.89
CA TYR A 30 18.66 -4.92 -0.62
C TYR A 30 19.63 -4.01 -1.37
N ASP A 31 20.93 -4.31 -1.33
CA ASP A 31 21.95 -3.52 -2.04
C ASP A 31 21.76 -3.62 -3.56
N LEU A 32 21.44 -4.82 -4.08
CA LEU A 32 21.14 -5.05 -5.49
C LEU A 32 19.92 -4.25 -5.94
N LEU A 33 18.82 -4.32 -5.19
CA LEU A 33 17.57 -3.61 -5.51
C LEU A 33 17.76 -2.09 -5.54
N ASN A 34 18.61 -1.54 -4.65
CA ASN A 34 18.94 -0.12 -4.64
C ASN A 34 19.77 0.36 -5.85
N LEU A 35 20.35 -0.55 -6.60
CA LEU A 35 21.07 -0.23 -7.85
C LEU A 35 20.16 -0.24 -9.08
N LEU A 36 18.90 -0.68 -8.92
CA LEU A 36 17.93 -0.73 -10.00
C LEU A 36 17.14 0.58 -10.09
N ASP A 37 17.10 1.16 -11.26
CA ASP A 37 16.31 2.37 -11.53
C ASP A 37 14.86 2.06 -11.96
N GLY A 38 14.50 0.77 -12.06
CA GLY A 38 13.18 0.34 -12.52
C GLY A 38 13.09 -1.18 -12.69
N PRO A 39 12.06 -1.65 -13.42
CA PRO A 39 11.81 -3.07 -13.65
C PRO A 39 13.01 -3.81 -14.25
N ILE A 40 13.14 -5.07 -13.88
CA ILE A 40 14.13 -5.98 -14.46
C ILE A 40 13.72 -6.23 -15.92
N GLY A 41 14.62 -5.94 -16.86
CA GLY A 41 14.37 -6.12 -18.28
C GLY A 41 14.23 -7.60 -18.69
N GLU A 42 13.75 -7.84 -19.91
CA GLU A 42 13.51 -9.18 -20.46
C GLU A 42 14.80 -10.02 -20.66
N GLY A 43 15.98 -9.44 -20.45
CA GLY A 43 17.27 -10.11 -20.56
C GLY A 43 17.46 -11.21 -19.51
N ARG A 44 17.92 -12.39 -19.94
CA ARG A 44 18.29 -13.45 -19.00
C ARG A 44 19.67 -13.18 -18.41
N GLY A 45 19.70 -12.87 -17.12
CA GLY A 45 20.91 -12.73 -16.32
C GLY A 45 21.21 -11.32 -15.85
N VAL A 46 22.11 -11.24 -14.86
CA VAL A 46 22.53 -9.98 -14.25
C VAL A 46 23.38 -9.17 -15.24
N PRO A 47 23.09 -7.89 -15.46
CA PRO A 47 23.95 -7.01 -16.24
C PRO A 47 25.37 -6.96 -15.65
N PRO A 48 26.42 -7.07 -16.49
CA PRO A 48 27.81 -7.04 -15.99
C PRO A 48 28.14 -5.82 -15.13
N GLU A 49 27.55 -4.67 -15.45
CA GLU A 49 27.74 -3.41 -14.73
C GLU A 49 27.23 -3.47 -13.26
N LEU A 50 26.20 -4.29 -12.99
CA LEU A 50 25.72 -4.51 -11.63
C LEU A 50 26.65 -5.40 -10.82
N LEU A 51 27.26 -6.41 -11.44
CA LEU A 51 28.28 -7.24 -10.81
C LEU A 51 29.52 -6.40 -10.42
N GLU A 52 29.93 -5.48 -11.28
CA GLU A 52 31.04 -4.55 -10.98
C GLU A 52 30.76 -3.60 -9.81
N LYS A 53 29.48 -3.25 -9.60
CA LYS A 53 29.05 -2.39 -8.48
C LYS A 53 28.90 -3.14 -7.16
N LEU A 54 28.93 -4.47 -7.18
CA LEU A 54 28.76 -5.33 -6.00
C LEU A 54 29.96 -6.24 -5.76
N PRO A 55 31.20 -5.70 -5.75
CA PRO A 55 32.42 -6.51 -5.66
C PRO A 55 32.60 -7.26 -4.33
N GLN A 56 31.82 -6.88 -3.32
CA GLN A 56 31.84 -7.49 -1.99
C GLN A 56 31.05 -8.81 -1.92
N TYR A 57 30.28 -9.15 -2.97
CA TYR A 57 29.45 -10.36 -3.01
C TYR A 57 29.95 -11.35 -4.07
N ASP A 58 29.71 -12.63 -3.83
CA ASP A 58 29.97 -13.67 -4.82
C ASP A 58 29.04 -13.47 -6.03
N PRO A 59 29.59 -13.45 -7.27
CA PRO A 59 28.76 -13.34 -8.48
C PRO A 59 27.68 -14.42 -8.61
N ALA A 60 27.84 -15.58 -8.00
CA ALA A 60 26.81 -16.61 -7.98
C ALA A 60 25.63 -16.19 -7.11
N GLN A 61 25.92 -15.68 -5.90
CA GLN A 61 24.88 -15.17 -4.98
C GLN A 61 24.11 -13.99 -5.59
N VAL A 62 24.81 -13.08 -6.31
CA VAL A 62 24.14 -11.95 -6.99
C VAL A 62 23.22 -12.46 -8.09
N ARG A 63 23.58 -13.54 -8.80
CA ARG A 63 22.71 -14.15 -9.80
C ARG A 63 21.48 -14.79 -9.17
N ASP A 64 21.63 -15.48 -8.05
CA ASP A 64 20.52 -16.09 -7.33
C ASP A 64 19.54 -15.02 -6.83
N ALA A 65 20.03 -13.95 -6.21
CA ALA A 65 19.20 -12.82 -5.77
C ALA A 65 18.50 -12.10 -6.95
N TRP A 66 19.15 -12.01 -8.10
CA TRP A 66 18.55 -11.44 -9.31
C TRP A 66 17.37 -12.29 -9.82
N GLU A 67 17.52 -13.61 -9.81
CA GLU A 67 16.43 -14.51 -10.21
C GLU A 67 15.24 -14.43 -9.25
N GLU A 68 15.50 -14.36 -7.93
CA GLU A 68 14.45 -14.16 -6.92
C GLU A 68 13.69 -12.84 -7.13
N LEU A 69 14.39 -11.74 -7.38
CA LEU A 69 13.74 -10.46 -7.69
C LEU A 69 12.91 -10.52 -8.96
N ARG A 70 13.38 -11.25 -9.97
CA ARG A 70 12.63 -11.46 -11.20
C ARG A 70 11.39 -12.29 -11.01
N GLU A 71 11.46 -13.36 -10.20
CA GLU A 71 10.29 -14.16 -9.85
C GLU A 71 9.22 -13.31 -9.13
N LEU A 72 9.62 -12.40 -8.24
CA LEU A 72 8.69 -11.46 -7.60
C LEU A 72 8.07 -10.49 -8.60
N GLN A 73 8.84 -10.01 -9.57
CA GLN A 73 8.32 -9.15 -10.65
C GLN A 73 7.31 -9.90 -11.52
N ASP A 74 7.65 -11.12 -11.96
CA ASP A 74 6.79 -11.96 -12.79
C ASP A 74 5.49 -12.36 -12.07
N ALA A 75 5.55 -12.48 -10.76
CA ALA A 75 4.39 -12.72 -9.90
C ALA A 75 3.52 -11.46 -9.64
N GLY A 76 3.91 -10.30 -10.17
CA GLY A 76 3.19 -9.05 -9.93
C GLY A 76 3.30 -8.52 -8.50
N LEU A 77 4.40 -8.82 -7.81
CA LEU A 77 4.65 -8.43 -6.42
C LEU A 77 5.79 -7.42 -6.28
N LEU A 78 6.48 -7.10 -7.39
CA LEU A 78 7.58 -6.14 -7.44
C LEU A 78 7.55 -5.39 -8.77
N PHE A 79 7.89 -4.10 -8.76
CA PHE A 79 7.86 -3.20 -9.93
C PHE A 79 6.51 -3.16 -10.66
N THR A 80 5.42 -3.27 -9.90
CA THR A 80 4.07 -3.23 -10.47
C THR A 80 3.71 -1.86 -11.01
N THR A 81 2.83 -1.84 -11.99
CA THR A 81 2.27 -0.60 -12.57
C THR A 81 0.99 -0.21 -11.86
N ASP A 82 0.71 1.07 -11.78
CA ASP A 82 -0.54 1.57 -11.24
C ASP A 82 -1.63 1.46 -12.32
N GLU A 83 -2.46 0.43 -12.19
CA GLU A 83 -3.60 0.21 -13.08
C GLU A 83 -4.73 1.24 -12.89
N TYR A 84 -4.68 2.03 -11.79
CA TYR A 84 -5.68 3.06 -11.49
C TYR A 84 -5.35 4.43 -12.10
N ILE A 85 -4.16 4.61 -12.69
CA ILE A 85 -3.80 5.86 -13.39
C ILE A 85 -4.50 5.96 -14.76
N ASP A 86 -5.09 4.89 -15.29
CA ASP A 86 -5.88 5.00 -16.50
C ASP A 86 -7.20 5.77 -16.21
N PRO A 87 -7.33 7.03 -16.66
CA PRO A 87 -8.54 7.82 -16.42
C PRO A 87 -9.78 7.18 -17.05
N GLU A 88 -9.62 6.40 -18.12
CA GLU A 88 -10.74 5.70 -18.77
C GLU A 88 -11.18 4.50 -17.94
N ALA A 89 -10.25 3.72 -17.37
CA ALA A 89 -10.57 2.65 -16.44
C ALA A 89 -11.18 3.18 -15.13
N ALA A 90 -10.67 4.31 -14.61
CA ALA A 90 -11.25 4.98 -13.44
C ALA A 90 -12.67 5.53 -13.71
N MET A 91 -12.97 5.95 -14.94
CA MET A 91 -14.31 6.36 -15.38
C MET A 91 -15.23 5.19 -15.71
N ALA A 92 -14.71 3.98 -15.85
CA ALA A 92 -15.50 2.76 -16.04
C ALA A 92 -16.10 2.21 -14.73
N LEU A 93 -16.14 3.02 -13.67
CA LEU A 93 -16.87 2.67 -12.45
C LEU A 93 -18.32 2.32 -12.81
N PRO A 94 -18.90 1.26 -12.23
CA PRO A 94 -20.26 0.85 -12.53
C PRO A 94 -21.20 2.03 -12.34
N LYS A 95 -22.04 2.32 -13.35
CA LYS A 95 -22.99 3.45 -13.36
C LYS A 95 -23.99 3.41 -12.20
N ALA A 96 -24.10 2.28 -11.52
CA ALA A 96 -24.84 2.13 -10.27
C ALA A 96 -23.83 1.97 -9.12
N ALA A 97 -23.72 3.00 -8.29
CA ALA A 97 -22.94 2.92 -7.07
C ALA A 97 -23.60 1.89 -6.13
N VAL A 98 -22.92 0.76 -5.90
CA VAL A 98 -23.37 -0.19 -4.88
C VAL A 98 -22.84 0.29 -3.54
N ILE A 99 -23.74 0.66 -2.64
CA ILE A 99 -23.37 1.02 -1.28
C ILE A 99 -22.96 -0.27 -0.55
N LYS A 100 -21.69 -0.38 -0.19
CA LYS A 100 -21.12 -1.59 0.46
C LYS A 100 -21.11 -1.49 1.98
N ALA A 101 -21.21 -0.29 2.52
CA ALA A 101 -21.11 -0.05 3.96
C ALA A 101 -21.83 1.24 4.33
N LEU A 102 -22.36 1.27 5.53
CA LEU A 102 -22.98 2.44 6.15
C LEU A 102 -22.31 2.69 7.50
N CYS A 103 -21.79 3.90 7.70
CA CYS A 103 -21.21 4.32 8.97
C CYS A 103 -22.21 5.24 9.68
N LEU A 104 -22.72 4.80 10.82
CA LEU A 104 -23.66 5.56 11.62
C LEU A 104 -22.99 6.08 12.88
N HIS A 105 -23.02 7.39 13.09
CA HIS A 105 -22.59 8.05 14.31
C HIS A 105 -23.76 8.04 15.32
N VAL A 106 -23.87 6.93 16.05
CA VAL A 106 -24.98 6.68 16.97
C VAL A 106 -25.01 7.62 18.16
N SER A 107 -23.83 8.11 18.58
CA SER A 107 -23.72 9.04 19.70
C SER A 107 -22.70 10.13 19.38
N HIS A 108 -23.09 11.37 19.63
CA HIS A 108 -22.24 12.55 19.68
C HIS A 108 -21.90 12.92 21.12
N ASP A 109 -21.66 11.90 21.95
CA ASP A 109 -21.23 12.03 23.33
C ASP A 109 -20.10 11.03 23.61
N CYS A 110 -18.92 11.54 23.98
CA CYS A 110 -17.75 10.72 24.25
C CYS A 110 -17.18 11.10 25.63
N ASN A 111 -16.90 10.09 26.44
CA ASN A 111 -16.24 10.26 27.72
C ASN A 111 -14.71 10.35 27.64
N LEU A 112 -14.12 10.08 26.47
CA LEU A 112 -12.70 10.24 26.18
C LEU A 112 -12.41 11.68 25.73
N ARG A 113 -11.16 12.11 25.93
CA ARG A 113 -10.66 13.44 25.58
C ARG A 113 -9.38 13.31 24.75
N CYS A 114 -9.40 12.49 23.69
CA CYS A 114 -8.24 12.25 22.85
C CYS A 114 -7.77 13.56 22.18
N ARG A 115 -6.48 13.88 22.31
CA ARG A 115 -5.92 15.12 21.74
C ARG A 115 -5.94 15.15 20.20
N TYR A 116 -6.04 14.03 19.56
CA TYR A 116 -6.11 13.83 18.09
C TYR A 116 -7.53 13.48 17.61
N CYS A 117 -8.56 13.76 18.40
CA CYS A 117 -9.92 13.36 18.06
C CYS A 117 -10.47 14.18 16.89
N PHE A 118 -10.75 13.53 15.76
CA PHE A 118 -11.36 14.16 14.59
C PHE A 118 -12.81 14.61 14.86
N ALA A 119 -13.48 13.99 15.85
CA ALA A 119 -14.85 14.28 16.23
C ALA A 119 -14.97 15.32 17.36
N SER A 120 -13.92 16.10 17.65
CA SER A 120 -13.93 17.15 18.68
C SER A 120 -14.50 16.68 20.02
N THR A 121 -14.02 15.52 20.52
CA THR A 121 -14.52 14.82 21.72
C THR A 121 -15.93 14.23 21.60
N GLY A 122 -16.42 14.05 20.38
CA GLY A 122 -17.66 13.35 20.07
C GLY A 122 -18.77 14.24 19.52
N ASP A 123 -18.70 15.55 19.70
CA ASP A 123 -19.75 16.50 19.29
C ASP A 123 -19.54 17.07 17.86
N PHE A 124 -18.46 16.70 17.19
CA PHE A 124 -18.07 17.19 15.84
C PHE A 124 -18.01 18.72 15.73
N GLY A 125 -17.67 19.41 16.84
CA GLY A 125 -17.57 20.86 16.89
C GLY A 125 -18.92 21.59 17.01
N THR A 126 -20.03 20.87 17.19
CA THR A 126 -21.36 21.47 17.34
C THR A 126 -21.59 22.06 18.72
N GLY A 127 -20.81 21.64 19.73
CA GLY A 127 -20.99 22.00 21.12
C GLY A 127 -22.20 21.32 21.80
N HIS A 128 -22.90 20.45 21.09
CA HIS A 128 -24.09 19.75 21.58
C HIS A 128 -23.88 18.22 21.59
N ARG A 129 -24.19 17.62 22.75
CA ARG A 129 -24.24 16.18 22.89
C ARG A 129 -25.58 15.67 22.42
N MET A 130 -25.57 14.70 21.52
CA MET A 130 -26.77 14.12 20.90
C MET A 130 -26.60 12.61 20.75
N THR A 131 -27.71 11.91 20.76
CA THR A 131 -27.81 10.50 20.33
C THR A 131 -28.74 10.42 19.13
N MET A 132 -28.44 9.50 18.22
CA MET A 132 -29.28 9.25 17.07
C MET A 132 -30.64 8.71 17.52
N ASP A 133 -31.72 9.29 17.06
CA ASP A 133 -33.06 8.77 17.29
C ASP A 133 -33.35 7.58 16.36
N PHE A 134 -34.37 6.80 16.72
CA PHE A 134 -34.75 5.60 15.98
C PHE A 134 -35.20 5.92 14.55
N GLU A 135 -35.88 7.01 14.33
CA GLU A 135 -36.39 7.40 13.01
C GLU A 135 -35.26 7.76 12.06
N THR A 136 -34.24 8.45 12.56
CA THR A 136 -33.01 8.75 11.79
C THR A 136 -32.25 7.48 11.43
N ALA A 137 -32.08 6.57 12.41
CA ALA A 137 -31.41 5.29 12.17
C ALA A 137 -32.18 4.45 11.15
N LYS A 138 -33.51 4.38 11.28
CA LYS A 138 -34.37 3.66 10.34
C LYS A 138 -34.24 4.20 8.91
N LYS A 139 -34.33 5.52 8.74
CA LYS A 139 -34.17 6.16 7.41
C LYS A 139 -32.81 5.88 6.78
N ALA A 140 -31.75 5.84 7.59
CA ALA A 140 -30.41 5.55 7.11
C ALA A 140 -30.29 4.09 6.62
N ILE A 141 -30.93 3.14 7.32
CA ILE A 141 -30.97 1.74 6.91
C ILE A 141 -31.85 1.55 5.67
N ASP A 142 -33.03 2.14 5.65
CA ASP A 142 -33.95 2.09 4.50
C ASP A 142 -33.32 2.67 3.23
N PHE A 143 -32.33 3.58 3.36
CA PHE A 143 -31.59 4.13 2.23
C PHE A 143 -30.62 3.12 1.59
N VAL A 144 -30.16 2.13 2.34
CA VAL A 144 -29.14 1.15 1.89
C VAL A 144 -29.78 -0.15 1.41
N VAL A 145 -30.94 -0.48 1.91
CA VAL A 145 -31.71 -1.69 1.58
C VAL A 145 -32.71 -1.41 0.48
#